data_9b7343d818c19634a389a51c7d60242a
#
_entry.id   9b7343d818c19634a389a51c7d60242a
#
_cell.length_a   1.000
_cell.length_b   1.000
_cell.length_c   1.000
_cell.angle_alpha   90.00
_cell.angle_beta   90.00
_cell.angle_gamma   90.00
#
_symmetry.space_group_name_H-M   'P 1'
#
loop_
_entity.id
_entity.type
_entity.pdbx_description
1 polymer ?
#
loop_
_entity_poly.entity_id
_entity_poly.type
_entity_poly.pdbx_seq_one_letter_code
_entity_poly.pdbx_strand_id
1 'polypeptide(L)'
;MANNQPVSAIRVIPSDGINIPQPGSVVEGNSSTNGTTLTDATALFKTNFIAGGDVVYVGTEIHEVLSVVSEQEITLKTAVVAAAPYAYKIFKGNGGALKNGYDGYSLFVGTAGDLTVLTPGAGQDETVLVNVANASFIPLQVIRVLASGTTATNILALD
;
A
#
# COMPACT_ATOMS: atom_id res chain seq x y z
N MET A 1 29.99 -6.70 3.28
CA MET A 1 29.31 -5.78 2.36
C MET A 1 27.83 -5.95 2.57
N ALA A 2 27.12 -4.88 2.85
CA ALA A 2 25.66 -4.93 2.89
C ALA A 2 25.18 -5.20 1.45
N ASN A 3 24.39 -6.24 1.28
CA ASN A 3 23.80 -6.57 -0.01
C ASN A 3 22.60 -5.62 -0.19
N ASN A 4 22.76 -4.57 -0.96
CA ASN A 4 21.71 -3.58 -1.25
C ASN A 4 20.69 -4.08 -2.31
N GLN A 5 20.54 -5.40 -2.43
CA GLN A 5 19.52 -5.93 -3.31
C GLN A 5 18.16 -5.96 -2.61
N PRO A 6 17.08 -5.57 -3.28
CA PRO A 6 15.75 -5.72 -2.75
C PRO A 6 15.47 -7.16 -2.31
N VAL A 7 14.96 -7.33 -1.10
CA VAL A 7 14.64 -8.65 -0.54
C VAL A 7 13.13 -8.93 -0.58
N SER A 8 12.32 -7.92 -0.80
CA SER A 8 10.88 -8.05 -0.90
C SER A 8 10.28 -7.04 -1.87
N ALA A 9 9.09 -7.33 -2.36
CA ALA A 9 8.36 -6.46 -3.28
C ALA A 9 6.87 -6.44 -2.93
N ILE A 10 6.24 -5.30 -3.15
CA ILE A 10 4.78 -5.15 -3.04
C ILE A 10 4.24 -4.41 -4.26
N ARG A 11 3.09 -4.84 -4.77
CA ARG A 11 2.37 -4.09 -5.79
C ARG A 11 1.91 -2.76 -5.22
N VAL A 12 2.22 -1.67 -5.90
CA VAL A 12 1.75 -0.35 -5.54
C VAL A 12 0.37 -0.10 -6.14
N ILE A 13 -0.56 0.30 -5.31
CA ILE A 13 -1.84 0.90 -5.71
C ILE A 13 -1.70 2.39 -5.44
N PRO A 14 -1.67 3.26 -6.48
CA PRO A 14 -1.54 4.70 -6.28
C PRO A 14 -2.66 5.27 -5.42
N SER A 15 -2.32 6.16 -4.49
CA SER A 15 -3.27 6.79 -3.58
C SER A 15 -2.77 8.17 -3.16
N ASP A 16 -3.65 9.15 -3.11
CA ASP A 16 -3.29 10.50 -2.66
C ASP A 16 -3.20 10.61 -1.12
N GLY A 17 -3.73 9.61 -0.39
CA GLY A 17 -3.79 9.65 1.08
C GLY A 17 -3.08 8.51 1.81
N ILE A 18 -2.74 7.40 1.14
CA ILE A 18 -2.20 6.20 1.79
C ILE A 18 -0.79 5.92 1.30
N ASN A 19 0.15 5.77 2.23
CA ASN A 19 1.53 5.39 1.92
C ASN A 19 1.63 3.93 1.49
N ILE A 20 2.69 3.60 0.77
CA ILE A 20 3.03 2.22 0.42
C ILE A 20 3.21 1.43 1.72
N PRO A 21 2.44 0.33 1.94
CA PRO A 21 2.56 -0.46 3.15
C PRO A 21 3.79 -1.36 3.14
N GLN A 22 4.07 -1.99 4.27
CA GLN A 22 5.15 -2.98 4.37
C GLN A 22 4.85 -4.19 3.48
N PRO A 23 5.83 -4.69 2.72
CA PRO A 23 5.68 -5.95 1.99
C PRO A 23 5.35 -7.12 2.91
N GLY A 24 4.56 -8.06 2.42
CA GLY A 24 4.09 -9.21 3.18
C GLY A 24 2.76 -8.94 3.89
N SER A 25 1.70 -9.60 3.41
CA SER A 25 0.40 -9.53 4.06
C SER A 25 0.44 -10.24 5.41
N VAL A 26 -0.23 -9.65 6.41
CA VAL A 26 -0.37 -10.22 7.76
C VAL A 26 -1.64 -11.04 7.88
N VAL A 27 -2.69 -10.63 7.17
CA VAL A 27 -3.98 -11.33 7.11
C VAL A 27 -4.49 -11.31 5.67
N GLU A 28 -4.99 -12.45 5.22
CA GLU A 28 -5.67 -12.61 3.93
C GLU A 28 -6.97 -13.37 4.16
N GLY A 29 -8.00 -13.03 3.40
CA GLY A 29 -9.29 -13.70 3.53
C GLY A 29 -10.33 -13.20 2.56
N ASN A 30 -11.58 -13.47 2.88
CA ASN A 30 -12.74 -13.03 2.13
C ASN A 30 -13.73 -12.31 3.04
N SER A 31 -14.08 -11.07 2.68
CA SER A 31 -15.10 -10.33 3.41
C SER A 31 -16.50 -10.72 2.95
N SER A 32 -17.40 -10.86 3.91
CA SER A 32 -18.81 -11.08 3.67
C SER A 32 -19.65 -9.79 3.62
N THR A 33 -19.04 -8.65 3.88
CA THR A 33 -19.71 -7.32 3.94
C THR A 33 -19.05 -6.33 3.00
N ASN A 34 -19.77 -5.28 2.66
CA ASN A 34 -19.30 -4.16 1.82
C ASN A 34 -19.26 -2.87 2.64
N GLY A 35 -18.92 -1.78 1.96
CA GLY A 35 -18.87 -0.46 2.56
C GLY A 35 -17.65 -0.30 3.48
N THR A 36 -17.84 0.36 4.61
CA THR A 36 -16.75 0.62 5.57
C THR A 36 -16.54 -0.49 6.59
N THR A 37 -17.38 -1.53 6.59
CA THR A 37 -17.21 -2.69 7.48
C THR A 37 -16.64 -3.85 6.69
N LEU A 38 -15.54 -4.45 7.17
CA LEU A 38 -14.98 -5.68 6.64
C LEU A 38 -15.16 -6.77 7.69
N THR A 39 -15.91 -7.81 7.33
CA THR A 39 -16.19 -8.95 8.21
C THR A 39 -15.73 -10.25 7.58
N ASP A 40 -14.94 -11.01 8.30
CA ASP A 40 -14.48 -12.35 7.91
C ASP A 40 -14.55 -13.28 9.12
N ALA A 41 -15.42 -14.28 9.05
CA ALA A 41 -15.66 -15.23 10.16
C ALA A 41 -14.43 -16.06 10.52
N THR A 42 -13.44 -16.15 9.65
CA THR A 42 -12.22 -16.93 9.86
C THR A 42 -11.02 -16.08 10.26
N ALA A 43 -11.14 -14.77 10.19
CA ALA A 43 -10.06 -13.86 10.52
C ALA A 43 -9.76 -13.83 12.04
N LEU A 44 -8.52 -13.44 12.34
CA LEU A 44 -8.02 -13.23 13.70
C LEU A 44 -7.34 -11.86 13.76
N PHE A 45 -8.10 -10.78 13.56
CA PHE A 45 -7.55 -9.43 13.42
C PHE A 45 -6.80 -8.95 14.65
N LYS A 46 -7.34 -9.14 15.85
CA LYS A 46 -6.68 -8.75 17.11
C LYS A 46 -5.46 -9.62 17.38
N THR A 47 -5.60 -10.94 17.20
CA THR A 47 -4.49 -11.90 17.38
C THR A 47 -3.32 -11.59 16.44
N ASN A 48 -3.60 -11.14 15.22
CA ASN A 48 -2.58 -10.72 14.25
C ASN A 48 -2.18 -9.24 14.40
N PHE A 49 -2.56 -8.58 15.48
CA PHE A 49 -2.20 -7.21 15.80
C PHE A 49 -2.57 -6.19 14.70
N ILE A 50 -3.68 -6.42 14.00
CA ILE A 50 -4.21 -5.42 13.08
C ILE A 50 -4.63 -4.18 13.88
N ALA A 51 -4.34 -3.00 13.37
CA ALA A 51 -4.57 -1.73 14.04
C ALA A 51 -4.99 -0.64 13.06
N GLY A 52 -5.48 0.48 13.59
CA GLY A 52 -5.72 1.67 12.79
C GLY A 52 -4.44 2.13 12.09
N GLY A 53 -4.54 2.46 10.81
CA GLY A 53 -3.40 2.80 9.96
C GLY A 53 -2.82 1.64 9.15
N ASP A 54 -3.21 0.39 9.43
CA ASP A 54 -2.88 -0.74 8.55
C ASP A 54 -3.64 -0.62 7.22
N VAL A 55 -3.11 -1.20 6.16
CA VAL A 55 -3.58 -0.99 4.79
C VAL A 55 -4.22 -2.26 4.24
N VAL A 56 -5.40 -2.11 3.67
CA VAL A 56 -6.19 -3.20 3.08
C VAL A 56 -6.23 -3.05 1.56
N TYR A 57 -5.83 -4.09 0.86
CA TYR A 57 -5.97 -4.21 -0.59
C TYR A 57 -7.18 -5.07 -0.95
N VAL A 58 -8.05 -4.53 -1.79
CA VAL A 58 -9.20 -5.25 -2.38
C VAL A 58 -9.13 -5.09 -3.89
N GLY A 59 -8.64 -6.10 -4.60
CA GLY A 59 -8.43 -5.99 -6.04
C GLY A 59 -7.49 -4.84 -6.41
N THR A 60 -8.03 -3.78 -6.99
CA THR A 60 -7.32 -2.53 -7.32
C THR A 60 -7.63 -1.38 -6.34
N GLU A 61 -8.45 -1.63 -5.34
CA GLU A 61 -8.79 -0.66 -4.31
C GLU A 61 -7.78 -0.73 -3.15
N ILE A 62 -7.52 0.42 -2.55
CA ILE A 62 -6.67 0.57 -1.37
C ILE A 62 -7.46 1.30 -0.28
N HIS A 63 -7.47 0.75 0.91
CA HIS A 63 -8.17 1.28 2.07
C HIS A 63 -7.27 1.28 3.29
N GLU A 64 -7.59 2.12 4.26
CA GLU A 64 -6.89 2.16 5.55
C GLU A 64 -7.84 1.70 6.65
N VAL A 65 -7.33 0.88 7.56
CA VAL A 65 -8.07 0.46 8.76
C VAL A 65 -8.27 1.68 9.66
N LEU A 66 -9.51 1.95 10.01
CA LEU A 66 -9.87 2.96 11.01
C LEU A 66 -9.76 2.39 12.42
N SER A 67 -10.38 1.23 12.64
CA SER A 67 -10.38 0.56 13.94
C SER A 67 -10.65 -0.94 13.82
N VAL A 68 -10.23 -1.68 14.86
CA VAL A 68 -10.51 -3.12 14.98
C VAL A 68 -11.61 -3.32 16.03
N VAL A 69 -12.75 -3.85 15.59
CA VAL A 69 -13.91 -4.08 16.44
C VAL A 69 -13.79 -5.42 17.18
N SER A 70 -13.52 -6.49 16.43
CA SER A 70 -13.40 -7.85 16.98
C SER A 70 -12.30 -8.64 16.25
N GLU A 71 -12.21 -9.94 16.51
CA GLU A 71 -11.35 -10.85 15.73
C GLU A 71 -11.84 -10.98 14.28
N GLN A 72 -13.13 -10.82 14.03
CA GLN A 72 -13.76 -11.04 12.74
C GLN A 72 -14.25 -9.76 12.06
N GLU A 73 -14.04 -8.57 12.69
CA GLU A 73 -14.59 -7.31 12.17
C GLU A 73 -13.63 -6.15 12.35
N ILE A 74 -13.40 -5.42 11.26
CA ILE A 74 -12.70 -4.13 11.26
C ILE A 74 -13.53 -3.07 10.55
N THR A 75 -13.27 -1.81 10.90
CA THR A 75 -13.83 -0.64 10.22
C THR A 75 -12.75 0.01 9.36
N LEU A 76 -13.09 0.37 8.14
CA LEU A 76 -12.23 1.06 7.18
C LEU A 76 -12.55 2.55 7.14
N LYS A 77 -11.56 3.38 6.80
CA LYS A 77 -11.76 4.83 6.63
C LYS A 77 -12.62 5.17 5.41
N THR A 78 -12.54 4.36 4.36
CA THR A 78 -13.29 4.53 3.11
C THR A 78 -14.03 3.26 2.76
N ALA A 79 -15.18 3.41 2.09
CA ALA A 79 -16.00 2.27 1.68
C ALA A 79 -15.36 1.48 0.55
N VAL A 80 -15.38 0.15 0.67
CA VAL A 80 -15.05 -0.77 -0.42
C VAL A 80 -16.21 -0.76 -1.44
N VAL A 81 -15.89 -0.59 -2.70
CA VAL A 81 -16.85 -0.56 -3.82
C VAL A 81 -17.09 -1.96 -4.37
N ALA A 82 -16.09 -2.84 -4.28
CA ALA A 82 -16.21 -4.22 -4.70
C ALA A 82 -17.40 -4.92 -4.02
N ALA A 83 -18.17 -5.70 -4.80
CA ALA A 83 -19.31 -6.45 -4.26
C ALA A 83 -18.82 -7.61 -3.38
N ALA A 84 -19.44 -7.76 -2.20
CA ALA A 84 -19.18 -8.92 -1.35
C ALA A 84 -19.81 -10.21 -1.96
N PRO A 85 -19.17 -11.39 -1.75
CA PRO A 85 -17.89 -11.57 -1.08
C PRO A 85 -16.70 -11.14 -1.95
N TYR A 86 -15.68 -10.51 -1.33
CA TYR A 86 -14.45 -10.13 -2.02
C TYR A 86 -13.21 -10.57 -1.24
N ALA A 87 -12.16 -10.93 -1.98
CA ALA A 87 -10.86 -11.23 -1.39
C ALA A 87 -10.15 -9.95 -0.94
N TYR A 88 -9.48 -10.02 0.21
CA TYR A 88 -8.70 -8.92 0.74
C TYR A 88 -7.34 -9.40 1.25
N LYS A 89 -6.39 -8.45 1.34
CA LYS A 89 -5.10 -8.63 2.00
C LYS A 89 -4.83 -7.43 2.89
N ILE A 90 -4.39 -7.66 4.12
CA ILE A 90 -4.00 -6.60 5.05
C ILE A 90 -2.49 -6.60 5.23
N PHE A 91 -1.91 -5.42 5.09
CA PHE A 91 -0.49 -5.15 5.24
C PHE A 91 -0.29 -4.19 6.42
N LYS A 92 0.85 -4.29 7.09
CA LYS A 92 1.21 -3.29 8.09
C LYS A 92 1.34 -1.91 7.44
N GLY A 93 0.68 -0.94 8.02
CA GLY A 93 0.82 0.46 7.66
C GLY A 93 2.22 1.00 7.97
N ASN A 94 2.48 2.25 7.57
CA ASN A 94 3.78 2.90 7.76
C ASN A 94 4.97 2.17 7.13
N GLY A 95 4.73 1.38 6.07
CA GLY A 95 5.80 0.70 5.34
C GLY A 95 6.85 1.64 4.77
N GLY A 96 6.52 2.88 4.54
CA GLY A 96 7.47 3.94 4.23
C GLY A 96 7.87 4.78 5.43
N ALA A 97 7.43 4.43 6.66
CA ALA A 97 7.88 5.08 7.87
C ALA A 97 9.16 4.42 8.38
N LEU A 98 10.20 4.96 7.98
CA LEU A 98 11.36 5.34 8.77
C LEU A 98 11.88 4.25 9.70
N LYS A 99 12.53 3.24 9.16
CA LYS A 99 13.44 2.43 9.98
C LYS A 99 14.61 3.26 10.54
N ASN A 100 14.89 4.44 10.04
CA ASN A 100 15.90 5.38 10.58
C ASN A 100 15.73 6.81 10.02
N GLY A 101 14.52 7.27 9.77
CA GLY A 101 14.28 8.64 9.31
C GLY A 101 14.34 8.88 7.80
N TYR A 102 14.68 7.88 6.98
CA TYR A 102 14.93 8.06 5.54
C TYR A 102 14.46 6.89 4.66
N ASP A 103 13.66 5.98 5.18
CA ASP A 103 13.30 4.76 4.44
C ASP A 103 12.04 4.96 3.60
N GLY A 104 12.20 4.95 2.31
CA GLY A 104 11.17 4.73 1.31
C GLY A 104 11.50 3.44 0.56
N TYR A 105 10.80 3.21 -0.52
CA TYR A 105 10.99 2.10 -1.43
C TYR A 105 11.58 2.59 -2.74
N SER A 106 12.47 1.81 -3.35
CA SER A 106 12.78 1.96 -4.76
C SER A 106 11.61 1.41 -5.59
N LEU A 107 11.35 1.98 -6.76
CA LEU A 107 10.24 1.53 -7.59
C LEU A 107 10.70 0.84 -8.86
N PHE A 108 9.95 -0.18 -9.27
CA PHE A 108 10.00 -0.74 -10.61
C PHE A 108 8.68 -0.43 -11.31
N VAL A 109 8.76 0.21 -12.47
CA VAL A 109 7.60 0.61 -13.28
C VAL A 109 7.48 -0.33 -14.46
N GLY A 110 6.44 -1.16 -14.48
CA GLY A 110 6.25 -2.14 -15.56
C GLY A 110 5.72 -1.53 -16.85
N THR A 111 4.82 -0.56 -16.76
CA THR A 111 4.19 0.09 -17.93
C THR A 111 4.43 1.59 -17.90
N ALA A 112 4.90 2.13 -19.02
CA ALA A 112 5.25 3.55 -19.19
C ALA A 112 4.13 4.51 -18.82
N GLY A 113 4.53 5.70 -18.40
CA GLY A 113 3.63 6.81 -18.07
C GLY A 113 4.31 7.84 -17.18
N ASP A 114 3.55 8.81 -16.73
CA ASP A 114 4.00 9.75 -15.73
C ASP A 114 3.85 9.15 -14.34
N LEU A 115 4.74 9.52 -13.43
CA LEU A 115 4.78 8.99 -12.08
C LEU A 115 4.92 10.14 -11.09
N THR A 116 3.89 10.40 -10.31
CA THR A 116 3.93 11.39 -9.22
C THR A 116 4.17 10.68 -7.90
N VAL A 117 5.24 11.05 -7.22
CA VAL A 117 5.68 10.38 -6.00
C VAL A 117 5.91 11.36 -4.85
N LEU A 118 5.77 10.86 -3.65
CA LEU A 118 6.14 11.54 -2.42
C LEU A 118 7.40 10.88 -1.86
N THR A 119 8.42 11.69 -1.59
CA THR A 119 9.69 11.23 -1.01
C THR A 119 9.73 11.47 0.50
N PRO A 120 10.56 10.74 1.26
CA PRO A 120 10.65 10.89 2.73
C PRO A 120 11.41 12.14 3.20
N GLY A 121 11.73 13.08 2.31
CA GLY A 121 12.46 14.30 2.66
C GLY A 121 11.68 15.25 3.59
N ALA A 122 12.39 16.20 4.18
CA ALA A 122 11.79 17.25 4.98
C ALA A 122 10.86 18.11 4.10
N GLY A 123 9.57 18.13 4.42
CA GLY A 123 8.55 18.81 3.63
C GLY A 123 7.68 17.87 2.80
N GLN A 124 8.11 16.64 2.56
CA GLN A 124 7.38 15.65 1.76
C GLN A 124 6.92 16.23 0.41
N ASP A 125 7.85 16.77 -0.35
CA ASP A 125 7.56 17.39 -1.64
C ASP A 125 7.15 16.34 -2.67
N GLU A 126 6.10 16.65 -3.42
CA GLU A 126 5.69 15.85 -4.57
C GLU A 126 6.71 16.03 -5.71
N THR A 127 7.12 14.92 -6.28
CA THR A 127 8.03 14.88 -7.42
C THR A 127 7.34 14.20 -8.60
N VAL A 128 7.33 14.88 -9.74
CA VAL A 128 6.76 14.32 -10.97
C VAL A 128 7.88 13.83 -11.88
N LEU A 129 7.86 12.55 -12.19
CA LEU A 129 8.74 11.92 -13.18
C LEU A 129 7.94 11.73 -14.46
N VAL A 130 8.28 12.49 -15.49
CA VAL A 130 7.54 12.53 -16.76
C VAL A 130 8.10 11.50 -17.73
N ASN A 131 7.21 10.82 -18.47
CA ASN A 131 7.61 9.86 -19.51
C ASN A 131 8.53 8.73 -19.01
N VAL A 132 8.23 8.17 -17.85
CA VAL A 132 8.94 6.97 -17.36
C VAL A 132 8.71 5.84 -18.36
N ALA A 133 9.78 5.21 -18.82
CA ALA A 133 9.71 4.13 -19.82
C ALA A 133 9.20 2.82 -19.22
N ASN A 134 8.80 1.88 -20.07
CA ASN A 134 8.48 0.51 -19.64
C ASN A 134 9.71 -0.16 -18.98
N ALA A 135 9.45 -1.01 -18.00
CA ALA A 135 10.47 -1.77 -17.27
C ALA A 135 11.58 -0.89 -16.66
N SER A 136 11.22 0.30 -16.17
CA SER A 136 12.16 1.23 -15.56
C SER A 136 12.32 0.98 -14.06
N PHE A 137 13.56 1.01 -13.61
CA PHE A 137 13.91 1.04 -12.19
C PHE A 137 14.14 2.49 -11.75
N ILE A 138 13.45 2.91 -10.68
CA ILE A 138 13.53 4.25 -10.11
C ILE A 138 14.28 4.15 -8.78
N PRO A 139 15.55 4.54 -8.71
CA PRO A 139 16.40 4.44 -7.50
C PRO A 139 16.15 5.60 -6.52
N LEU A 140 14.95 6.15 -6.54
CA LEU A 140 14.52 7.21 -5.62
C LEU A 140 13.76 6.56 -4.45
N GLN A 141 14.03 7.03 -3.24
CA GLN A 141 13.27 6.59 -2.06
C GLN A 141 11.87 7.21 -2.10
N VAL A 142 10.85 6.37 -2.19
CA VAL A 142 9.44 6.77 -2.34
C VAL A 142 8.60 6.20 -1.21
N ILE A 143 7.82 7.04 -0.54
CA ILE A 143 6.88 6.62 0.50
C ILE A 143 5.45 6.49 0.00
N ARG A 144 5.12 7.19 -1.09
CA ARG A 144 3.78 7.16 -1.70
C ARG A 144 3.88 7.38 -3.20
N VAL A 145 3.05 6.68 -3.95
CA VAL A 145 2.74 7.01 -5.34
C VAL A 145 1.35 7.62 -5.35
N LEU A 146 1.23 8.86 -5.82
CA LEU A 146 -0.03 9.56 -5.86
C LEU A 146 -0.90 9.06 -7.02
N ALA A 147 -2.20 8.93 -6.78
CA ALA A 147 -3.18 8.64 -7.83
C ALA A 147 -3.31 9.84 -8.78
N SER A 148 -3.27 11.04 -8.22
CA SER A 148 -3.26 12.29 -9.00
C SER A 148 -1.93 12.45 -9.73
N GLY A 149 -1.98 12.53 -11.06
CA GLY A 149 -0.81 12.75 -11.91
C GLY A 149 0.01 11.50 -12.25
N THR A 150 -0.34 10.33 -11.75
CA THR A 150 0.29 9.06 -12.15
C THR A 150 -0.53 8.38 -13.25
N THR A 151 0.10 8.13 -14.38
CA THR A 151 -0.47 7.37 -15.51
C THR A 151 0.27 6.05 -15.75
N ALA A 152 1.48 5.92 -15.20
CA ALA A 152 2.23 4.66 -15.19
C ALA A 152 1.48 3.58 -14.43
N THR A 153 1.63 2.32 -14.86
CA THR A 153 0.95 1.17 -14.23
C THR A 153 1.91 0.01 -13.98
N ASN A 154 1.41 -1.05 -13.31
CA ASN A 154 2.23 -2.21 -12.93
C ASN A 154 3.47 -1.81 -12.11
N ILE A 155 3.26 -0.99 -11.10
CA ILE A 155 4.32 -0.46 -10.24
C ILE A 155 4.55 -1.43 -9.09
N LEU A 156 5.81 -1.78 -8.84
CA LEU A 156 6.26 -2.52 -7.66
C LEU A 156 7.14 -1.61 -6.79
N ALA A 157 6.92 -1.67 -5.50
CA ALA A 157 7.83 -1.12 -4.51
C ALA A 157 8.77 -2.22 -4.02
N LEU A 158 10.04 -1.93 -3.99
CA LEU A 158 11.14 -2.86 -3.69
C LEU A 158 11.86 -2.39 -2.42
N ASP A 159 11.98 -3.31 -1.42
CA ASP A 159 12.63 -3.08 -0.12
C ASP A 159 13.96 -3.82 -0.04
#